data_4245c1c100879064e1aecf4d109d41ed
#
_entry.id   4245c1c100879064e1aecf4d109d41ed
#
_cell.length_a   1.000
_cell.length_b   1.000
_cell.length_c   1.000
_cell.angle_alpha   90.00
_cell.angle_beta   90.00
_cell.angle_gamma   90.00
#
_symmetry.space_group_name_H-M   'P 1'
#
loop_
_entity.id
_entity.type
_entity.pdbx_description
1 polymer ?
#
loop_
_entity_poly.entity_id
_entity_poly.type
_entity_poly.pdbx_seq_one_letter_code
_entity_poly.pdbx_strand_id
1 'polypeptide(L)'
;MYNNEEIKEKVDYCLNCKVKPCTKGCPLNNNISEFINNIKQDKYEQAYKILSRTTVLQSICGRVCPHMNQCMGSCIRGIKSNPVSIGELEYYLGDLAIENGFSMEELDKDCSGKKVAIIGSGPARTYLCRISS
;
A
#
# COMPACT_ATOMS: atom_id res chain seq x y z
N MET A 1 3.69 17.99 -3.39
CA MET A 1 2.56 17.68 -2.51
C MET A 1 1.33 17.59 -3.40
N TYR A 2 0.60 16.47 -3.42
CA TYR A 2 -0.62 16.38 -4.23
C TYR A 2 -1.71 17.23 -3.61
N ASN A 3 -2.50 17.88 -4.47
CA ASN A 3 -3.74 18.51 -4.05
C ASN A 3 -4.78 17.42 -3.73
N ASN A 4 -5.59 17.61 -2.70
CA ASN A 4 -6.64 16.67 -2.31
C ASN A 4 -7.62 16.37 -3.46
N GLU A 5 -7.85 17.34 -4.36
CA GLU A 5 -8.71 17.17 -5.54
C GLU A 5 -8.11 16.17 -6.54
N GLU A 6 -6.80 16.26 -6.81
CA GLU A 6 -6.10 15.31 -7.70
C GLU A 6 -6.14 13.87 -7.16
N ILE A 7 -6.01 13.69 -5.85
CA ILE A 7 -6.13 12.38 -5.22
C ILE A 7 -7.55 11.85 -5.35
N LYS A 8 -8.58 12.69 -5.15
CA LYS A 8 -9.98 12.30 -5.30
C LYS A 8 -10.30 11.84 -6.72
N GLU A 9 -9.84 12.55 -7.73
CA GLU A 9 -10.00 12.14 -9.14
C GLU A 9 -9.36 10.75 -9.40
N LYS A 10 -8.14 10.53 -8.88
CA LYS A 10 -7.42 9.25 -9.05
C LYS A 10 -8.13 8.08 -8.35
N VAL A 11 -8.67 8.28 -7.15
CA VAL A 11 -9.40 7.21 -6.45
C VAL A 11 -10.76 6.95 -7.07
N ASP A 12 -11.46 7.99 -7.57
CA ASP A 12 -12.74 7.85 -8.26
C ASP A 12 -12.60 7.13 -9.60
N TYR A 13 -11.44 7.23 -10.23
CA TYR A 13 -11.12 6.51 -11.45
C TYR A 13 -11.06 4.98 -11.25
N CYS A 14 -10.88 4.49 -10.02
CA CYS A 14 -10.85 3.06 -9.71
C CYS A 14 -12.24 2.42 -9.80
N LEU A 15 -12.35 1.31 -10.56
CA LEU A 15 -13.59 0.57 -10.76
C LEU A 15 -14.01 -0.31 -9.58
N ASN A 16 -13.17 -0.47 -8.56
CA ASN A 16 -13.38 -1.40 -7.45
C ASN A 16 -13.79 -2.83 -7.91
N CYS A 17 -12.99 -3.41 -8.80
CA CYS A 17 -13.30 -4.67 -9.48
C CYS A 17 -13.50 -5.84 -8.52
N LYS A 18 -14.53 -6.68 -8.73
CA LYS A 18 -14.77 -7.88 -7.91
C LYS A 18 -13.60 -8.88 -7.93
N VAL A 19 -12.94 -9.04 -9.09
CA VAL A 19 -11.84 -10.01 -9.28
C VAL A 19 -10.49 -9.50 -8.78
N LYS A 20 -10.35 -8.19 -8.55
CA LYS A 20 -9.15 -7.52 -8.02
C LYS A 20 -7.84 -7.92 -8.71
N PRO A 21 -7.71 -7.80 -10.05
CA PRO A 21 -6.51 -8.27 -10.76
C PRO A 21 -5.26 -7.49 -10.36
N CYS A 22 -5.37 -6.21 -10.00
CA CYS A 22 -4.26 -5.41 -9.48
C CYS A 22 -3.66 -6.01 -8.19
N THR A 23 -4.48 -6.54 -7.28
CA THR A 23 -4.00 -7.27 -6.09
C THR A 23 -3.18 -8.50 -6.49
N LYS A 24 -3.67 -9.29 -7.45
CA LYS A 24 -2.95 -10.47 -7.95
C LYS A 24 -1.64 -10.12 -8.67
N GLY A 25 -1.58 -8.95 -9.30
CA GLY A 25 -0.38 -8.44 -9.95
C GLY A 25 0.64 -7.84 -8.96
N CYS A 26 0.28 -7.63 -7.71
CA CYS A 26 1.19 -7.14 -6.68
C CYS A 26 1.96 -8.33 -6.06
N PRO A 27 3.31 -8.34 -6.04
CA PRO A 27 4.09 -9.42 -5.41
C PRO A 27 3.79 -9.61 -3.91
N LEU A 28 3.41 -8.53 -3.21
CA LEU A 28 3.01 -8.57 -1.80
C LEU A 28 1.52 -8.88 -1.61
N ASN A 29 0.77 -9.02 -2.70
CA ASN A 29 -0.67 -9.24 -2.67
C ASN A 29 -1.44 -8.15 -1.88
N ASN A 30 -1.01 -6.89 -1.99
CA ASN A 30 -1.64 -5.75 -1.32
C ASN A 30 -3.14 -5.67 -1.63
N ASN A 31 -3.96 -5.38 -0.64
CA ASN A 31 -5.39 -5.21 -0.84
C ASN A 31 -5.73 -3.83 -1.44
N ILE A 32 -5.31 -3.67 -2.73
CA ILE A 32 -5.30 -2.38 -3.44
C ILE A 32 -6.68 -1.76 -3.53
N SER A 33 -7.68 -2.51 -3.93
CA SER A 33 -9.04 -1.98 -4.08
C SER A 33 -9.63 -1.49 -2.75
N GLU A 34 -9.26 -2.11 -1.64
CA GLU A 34 -9.77 -1.77 -0.33
C GLU A 34 -9.12 -0.48 0.21
N PHE A 35 -7.78 -0.34 0.11
CA PHE A 35 -7.16 0.91 0.55
C PHE A 35 -7.61 2.10 -0.30
N ILE A 36 -7.74 1.94 -1.64
CA ILE A 36 -8.26 2.99 -2.52
C ILE A 36 -9.69 3.37 -2.14
N ASN A 37 -10.55 2.38 -1.85
CA ASN A 37 -11.92 2.64 -1.45
C ASN A 37 -12.01 3.37 -0.10
N ASN A 38 -11.10 3.12 0.83
CA ASN A 38 -11.04 3.87 2.09
C ASN A 38 -10.53 5.30 1.89
N ILE A 39 -9.57 5.55 0.98
CA ILE A 39 -9.18 6.92 0.61
C ILE A 39 -10.37 7.67 0.00
N LYS A 40 -11.16 7.01 -0.88
CA LYS A 40 -12.36 7.59 -1.46
C LYS A 40 -13.41 8.02 -0.42
N GLN A 41 -13.43 7.37 0.74
CA GLN A 41 -14.30 7.68 1.88
C GLN A 41 -13.63 8.64 2.89
N ASP A 42 -12.53 9.27 2.55
CA ASP A 42 -11.70 10.13 3.42
C ASP A 42 -11.20 9.41 4.70
N LYS A 43 -11.16 8.06 4.71
CA LYS A 43 -10.70 7.22 5.83
C LYS A 43 -9.22 6.88 5.67
N TYR A 44 -8.36 7.89 5.68
CA TYR A 44 -6.94 7.74 5.37
C TYR A 44 -6.19 6.83 6.35
N GLU A 45 -6.44 6.96 7.65
CA GLU A 45 -5.81 6.10 8.66
C GLU A 45 -6.19 4.62 8.46
N GLN A 46 -7.47 4.35 8.16
CA GLN A 46 -7.92 3.00 7.89
C GLN A 46 -7.33 2.45 6.58
N ALA A 47 -7.22 3.27 5.55
CA ALA A 47 -6.54 2.91 4.31
C ALA A 47 -5.08 2.53 4.56
N TYR A 48 -4.38 3.31 5.41
CA TYR A 48 -3.00 3.03 5.79
C TYR A 48 -2.86 1.72 6.58
N LYS A 49 -3.75 1.46 7.54
CA LYS A 49 -3.78 0.19 8.29
C LYS A 49 -3.93 -1.00 7.35
N ILE A 50 -4.84 -0.94 6.37
CA ILE A 50 -5.03 -1.99 5.37
C ILE A 50 -3.75 -2.23 4.58
N LEU A 51 -3.09 -1.16 4.11
CA LEU A 51 -1.86 -1.26 3.33
C LEU A 51 -0.69 -1.77 4.18
N SER A 52 -0.64 -1.39 5.46
CA SER A 52 0.41 -1.79 6.40
C SER A 52 0.39 -3.28 6.79
N ARG A 53 -0.67 -4.01 6.46
CA ARG A 53 -0.73 -5.48 6.65
C ARG A 53 0.33 -6.22 5.85
N THR A 54 0.66 -5.72 4.69
CA THR A 54 1.52 -6.40 3.70
C THR A 54 2.82 -5.69 3.44
N THR A 55 2.94 -4.38 3.72
CA THR A 55 4.19 -3.63 3.55
C THR A 55 4.37 -2.58 4.63
N VAL A 56 5.62 -2.34 5.01
CA VAL A 56 6.04 -1.26 5.93
C VAL A 56 6.74 -0.12 5.20
N LEU A 57 6.85 -0.20 3.87
CA LEU A 57 7.62 0.70 3.03
C LEU A 57 6.75 1.38 1.95
N GLN A 58 5.51 1.72 2.28
CA GLN A 58 4.51 2.24 1.35
C GLN A 58 5.02 3.44 0.54
N SER A 59 5.60 4.42 1.23
CA SER A 59 6.17 5.62 0.61
C SER A 59 7.30 5.30 -0.38
N ILE A 60 8.10 4.27 -0.10
CA ILE A 60 9.20 3.83 -0.97
C ILE A 60 8.64 2.96 -2.11
N CYS A 61 7.82 1.96 -1.80
CA CYS A 61 7.25 1.06 -2.79
C CYS A 61 6.45 1.83 -3.85
N GLY A 62 5.65 2.80 -3.43
CA GLY A 62 4.90 3.66 -4.34
C GLY A 62 5.76 4.46 -5.33
N ARG A 63 7.07 4.66 -5.03
CA ARG A 63 8.01 5.38 -5.90
C ARG A 63 8.91 4.49 -6.75
N VAL A 64 9.28 3.30 -6.26
CA VAL A 64 10.35 2.50 -6.90
C VAL A 64 9.88 1.20 -7.51
N CYS A 65 8.68 0.71 -7.19
CA CYS A 65 8.15 -0.52 -7.79
C CYS A 65 7.96 -0.35 -9.30
N PRO A 66 8.24 -1.36 -10.12
CA PRO A 66 7.92 -1.36 -11.55
C PRO A 66 6.41 -1.61 -11.76
N HIS A 67 5.56 -0.67 -11.35
CA HIS A 67 4.10 -0.81 -11.27
C HIS A 67 3.45 -1.28 -12.57
N MET A 68 3.99 -0.86 -13.74
CA MET A 68 3.48 -1.27 -15.05
C MET A 68 3.71 -2.76 -15.33
N ASN A 69 4.71 -3.37 -14.68
CA ASN A 69 4.97 -4.81 -14.78
C ASN A 69 4.27 -5.61 -13.65
N GLN A 70 3.57 -4.92 -12.76
CA GLN A 70 2.94 -5.47 -11.57
C GLN A 70 1.46 -5.06 -11.46
N CYS A 71 1.11 -4.33 -10.40
CA CYS A 71 -0.28 -3.99 -10.07
C CYS A 71 -0.97 -3.11 -11.13
N MET A 72 -0.28 -2.09 -11.65
CA MET A 72 -0.84 -1.20 -12.67
C MET A 72 -0.98 -1.92 -14.01
N GLY A 73 0.00 -2.74 -14.41
CA GLY A 73 -0.09 -3.54 -15.64
C GLY A 73 -1.22 -4.58 -15.61
N SER A 74 -1.67 -4.97 -14.42
CA SER A 74 -2.81 -5.88 -14.24
C SER A 74 -4.14 -5.13 -14.10
N CYS A 75 -4.16 -3.81 -14.14
CA CYS A 75 -5.37 -3.01 -13.96
C CYS A 75 -6.31 -3.12 -15.17
N ILE A 76 -7.60 -3.42 -14.95
CA ILE A 76 -8.61 -3.52 -16.01
C ILE A 76 -8.75 -2.21 -16.80
N ARG A 77 -8.60 -1.06 -16.15
CA ARG A 77 -8.58 0.24 -16.83
C ARG A 77 -7.51 0.29 -17.92
N GLY A 78 -6.33 -0.29 -17.66
CA GLY A 78 -5.19 -0.34 -18.59
C GLY A 78 -5.45 -1.05 -19.92
N ILE A 79 -6.54 -1.82 -20.04
CA ILE A 79 -6.91 -2.52 -21.28
C ILE A 79 -7.36 -1.53 -22.37
N LYS A 80 -8.07 -0.48 -21.99
CA LYS A 80 -8.68 0.48 -22.94
C LYS A 80 -8.22 1.93 -22.74
N SER A 81 -7.55 2.22 -21.65
CA SER A 81 -7.06 3.56 -21.30
C SER A 81 -5.90 3.45 -20.30
N ASN A 82 -5.54 4.54 -19.62
CA ASN A 82 -4.50 4.50 -18.60
C ASN A 82 -4.95 3.66 -17.38
N PRO A 83 -4.06 2.86 -16.77
CA PRO A 83 -4.36 2.19 -15.51
C PRO A 83 -4.54 3.22 -14.38
N VAL A 84 -5.15 2.78 -13.28
CA VAL A 84 -5.19 3.58 -12.04
C VAL A 84 -3.77 3.80 -11.54
N SER A 85 -3.42 5.02 -11.15
CA SER A 85 -2.10 5.41 -10.63
C SER A 85 -1.86 4.86 -9.21
N ILE A 86 -1.84 3.52 -9.09
CA ILE A 86 -1.78 2.82 -7.80
C ILE A 86 -0.54 3.21 -7.00
N GLY A 87 0.63 3.31 -7.66
CA GLY A 87 1.87 3.71 -7.00
C GLY A 87 1.79 5.10 -6.41
N GLU A 88 1.16 6.05 -7.10
CA GLU A 88 0.98 7.41 -6.62
C GLU A 88 0.07 7.46 -5.38
N LEU A 89 -1.00 6.69 -5.37
CA LEU A 89 -1.89 6.59 -4.21
C LEU A 89 -1.21 5.90 -3.03
N GLU A 90 -0.36 4.91 -3.29
CA GLU A 90 0.41 4.19 -2.27
C GLU A 90 1.42 5.12 -1.59
N TYR A 91 2.25 5.84 -2.34
CA TYR A 91 3.23 6.74 -1.71
C TYR A 91 2.58 7.97 -1.08
N TYR A 92 1.51 8.52 -1.68
CA TYR A 92 0.74 9.60 -1.06
C TYR A 92 0.25 9.20 0.33
N LEU A 93 -0.35 8.01 0.43
CA LEU A 93 -0.85 7.49 1.71
C LEU A 93 0.28 7.23 2.71
N GLY A 94 1.42 6.73 2.22
CA GLY A 94 2.62 6.51 3.03
C GLY A 94 3.22 7.81 3.59
N ASP A 95 3.32 8.85 2.76
CA ASP A 95 3.81 10.16 3.18
C ASP A 95 2.85 10.83 4.16
N LEU A 96 1.54 10.79 3.87
CA LEU A 96 0.50 11.31 4.75
C LEU A 96 0.52 10.64 6.12
N ALA A 97 0.79 9.34 6.16
CA ALA A 97 0.90 8.58 7.41
C ALA A 97 2.11 9.02 8.24
N ILE A 98 3.23 9.32 7.59
CA ILE A 98 4.43 9.84 8.27
C ILE A 98 4.14 11.24 8.84
N GLU A 99 3.52 12.11 8.04
CA GLU A 99 3.21 13.49 8.44
C GLU A 99 2.21 13.55 9.61
N ASN A 100 1.23 12.66 9.62
CA ASN A 100 0.15 12.66 10.64
C ASN A 100 0.36 11.63 11.77
N GLY A 101 1.43 10.86 11.72
CA GLY A 101 1.74 9.86 12.75
C GLY A 101 0.74 8.71 12.80
N PHE A 102 0.23 8.26 11.64
CA PHE A 102 -0.69 7.12 11.61
C PHE A 102 0.00 5.85 12.11
N SER A 103 -0.68 5.11 12.97
CA SER A 103 -0.18 3.82 13.44
C SER A 103 -0.45 2.72 12.41
N MET A 104 0.52 1.82 12.25
CA MET A 104 0.33 0.59 11.48
C MET A 104 -0.67 -0.32 12.21
N GLU A 105 -1.30 -1.25 11.46
CA GLU A 105 -2.10 -2.28 12.08
C GLU A 105 -1.22 -3.15 12.98
N GLU A 106 -1.70 -3.41 14.19
CA GLU A 106 -1.03 -4.35 15.10
C GLU A 106 -1.18 -5.76 14.53
N LEU A 107 -0.06 -6.48 14.48
CA LEU A 107 -0.09 -7.90 14.12
C LEU A 107 -0.40 -8.70 15.39
N ASP A 108 -1.30 -9.67 15.29
CA ASP A 108 -1.48 -10.65 16.37
C ASP A 108 -0.16 -11.37 16.63
N LYS A 109 0.33 -11.23 17.85
CA LYS A 109 1.64 -11.76 18.23
C LYS A 109 1.47 -12.88 19.23
N ASP A 110 1.45 -14.11 18.75
CA ASP A 110 1.82 -15.25 19.56
C ASP A 110 3.33 -15.26 19.76
N CYS A 111 3.79 -14.61 20.83
CA CYS A 111 5.20 -14.58 21.17
C CYS A 111 5.71 -16.00 21.46
N SER A 112 6.45 -16.59 20.53
CA SER A 112 7.04 -17.93 20.69
C SER A 112 8.15 -18.00 21.75
N GLY A 113 8.51 -16.86 22.37
CA GLY A 113 9.62 -16.74 23.33
C GLY A 113 11.01 -16.86 22.68
N LYS A 114 11.10 -17.03 21.37
CA LYS A 114 12.38 -17.10 20.66
C LYS A 114 12.98 -15.71 20.44
N LYS A 115 14.28 -15.58 20.68
CA LYS A 115 15.02 -14.34 20.44
C LYS A 115 15.64 -14.37 19.05
N VAL A 116 15.41 -13.32 18.26
CA VAL A 116 15.97 -13.13 16.92
C VAL A 116 16.83 -11.88 16.90
N ALA A 117 18.05 -11.99 16.38
CA ALA A 117 18.93 -10.84 16.13
C ALA A 117 18.93 -10.52 14.64
N ILE A 118 18.70 -9.25 14.28
CA ILE A 118 18.67 -8.78 12.89
C ILE A 118 19.82 -7.78 12.72
N ILE A 119 20.79 -8.12 11.85
CA ILE A 119 21.97 -7.30 11.56
C ILE A 119 21.74 -6.58 10.23
N GLY A 120 21.95 -5.26 10.22
CA GLY A 120 21.79 -4.41 9.04
C GLY A 120 20.69 -3.36 9.18
N SER A 121 20.49 -2.51 8.17
CA SER A 121 19.50 -1.42 8.15
C SER A 121 18.72 -1.31 6.82
N GLY A 122 18.84 -2.32 5.97
CA GLY A 122 18.14 -2.37 4.67
C GLY A 122 16.64 -2.67 4.78
N PRO A 123 15.92 -2.67 3.65
CA PRO A 123 14.47 -2.91 3.61
C PRO A 123 14.05 -4.23 4.27
N ALA A 124 14.82 -5.29 4.08
CA ALA A 124 14.55 -6.60 4.69
C ALA A 124 14.56 -6.53 6.22
N ARG A 125 15.50 -5.78 6.81
CA ARG A 125 15.54 -5.57 8.27
C ARG A 125 14.31 -4.85 8.76
N THR A 126 13.93 -3.76 8.11
CA THR A 126 12.74 -2.96 8.49
C THR A 126 11.49 -3.83 8.50
N TYR A 127 11.33 -4.68 7.48
CA TYR A 127 10.22 -5.60 7.38
C TYR A 127 10.26 -6.69 8.48
N LEU A 128 11.42 -7.30 8.71
CA LEU A 128 11.60 -8.33 9.74
C LEU A 128 11.38 -7.78 11.15
N CYS A 129 11.87 -6.58 11.47
CA CYS A 129 11.60 -5.94 12.75
C CYS A 129 10.09 -5.78 12.98
N ARG A 130 9.31 -5.43 11.96
CA ARG A 130 7.85 -5.28 12.06
C ARG A 130 7.15 -6.59 12.40
N ILE A 131 7.62 -7.72 11.83
CA ILE A 131 7.03 -9.06 12.06
C ILE A 131 7.47 -9.65 13.41
N SER A 132 8.70 -9.34 13.85
CA SER A 132 9.33 -9.94 15.04
C SER A 132 9.06 -9.17 16.34
N SER A 133 8.56 -7.94 16.24
CA SER A 133 8.19 -7.12 17.42
C SER A 133 6.80 -7.44 17.87
#